data_e2f02aa550501a1ecc302fb820346bd1
#
_entry.id   e2f02aa550501a1ecc302fb820346bd1
#
_cell.length_a   1.000
_cell.length_b   1.000
_cell.length_c   1.000
_cell.angle_alpha   90.00
_cell.angle_beta   90.00
_cell.angle_gamma   90.00
#
_symmetry.space_group_name_H-M   'P 1'
#
loop_
_entity.id
_entity.type
_entity.pdbx_description
1 polymer ?
#
loop_
_entity_poly.entity_id
_entity_poly.type
_entity_poly.pdbx_seq_one_letter_code
_entity_poly.pdbx_strand_id
1 'polypeptide(L)'
;MLQVTNLGLRFADRKLFEDVNIKFTNGNCYGLIGANGAGKTTFLKLLSGELDSQQGHVSLGKGERLAVLRQNHFAYEENRVIDVVMMGHERLWDVMNRKNEIYMKDPFTEEDGILAAELEGEFAEMDGWSAESDAAQLLEGLGISVEYHDMLMGELDNAIKVKVLLAQALFGNPDVLLLDEPTNGLDISAIKWLEEFLINFENTVIVVSHDRHFLNNICTHICDLDFGKIQLYVGNYDFWYQSSQLARRMAEDSNKKKEEKIKELQEFIARFSANASKSKQATSRKKMLDKITLDDIKPSSRRYPYVRFTPDREIGNDLL
;
A
#
# COMPACT_ATOMS: atom_id res chain seq x y z
N MET A 1 1.06 -14.65 -6.57
CA MET A 1 2.18 -14.08 -5.78
C MET A 1 2.80 -12.93 -6.56
N LEU A 2 2.82 -11.72 -5.98
CA LEU A 2 3.37 -10.52 -6.60
C LEU A 2 4.82 -10.32 -6.15
N GLN A 3 5.74 -10.12 -7.11
CA GLN A 3 7.16 -9.92 -6.83
C GLN A 3 7.68 -8.66 -7.53
N VAL A 4 8.44 -7.87 -6.78
CA VAL A 4 9.14 -6.67 -7.24
C VAL A 4 10.63 -6.94 -7.20
N THR A 5 11.32 -6.70 -8.33
CA THR A 5 12.76 -6.97 -8.48
C THR A 5 13.48 -5.73 -8.99
N ASN A 6 14.43 -5.22 -8.21
CA ASN A 6 15.29 -4.07 -8.52
C ASN A 6 14.52 -2.84 -9.02
N LEU A 7 13.30 -2.62 -8.50
CA LEU A 7 12.43 -1.55 -8.97
C LEU A 7 12.98 -0.19 -8.58
N GLY A 8 13.07 0.71 -9.56
CA GLY A 8 13.50 2.09 -9.38
C GLY A 8 12.69 3.06 -10.22
N LEU A 9 12.41 4.24 -9.67
CA LEU A 9 11.71 5.31 -10.37
C LEU A 9 12.25 6.68 -9.96
N ARG A 10 12.44 7.54 -10.98
CA ARG A 10 12.82 8.96 -10.85
C ARG A 10 11.88 9.84 -11.65
N PHE A 11 11.55 11.00 -11.10
CA PHE A 11 10.88 12.08 -11.84
C PHE A 11 11.85 13.27 -11.92
N ALA A 12 12.34 13.56 -13.12
CA ALA A 12 13.40 14.55 -13.34
C ALA A 12 14.58 14.31 -12.38
N ASP A 13 14.90 15.28 -11.52
CA ASP A 13 16.00 15.17 -10.55
C ASP A 13 15.62 14.52 -9.23
N ARG A 14 14.33 14.22 -9.03
CA ARG A 14 13.84 13.63 -7.78
C ARG A 14 13.75 12.11 -7.92
N LYS A 15 14.61 11.40 -7.16
CA LYS A 15 14.51 9.96 -6.96
C LYS A 15 13.36 9.68 -5.98
N LEU A 16 12.37 8.87 -6.41
CA LEU A 16 11.28 8.42 -5.53
C LEU A 16 11.70 7.18 -4.76
N PHE A 17 12.24 6.17 -5.45
CA PHE A 17 12.79 4.96 -4.86
C PHE A 17 13.77 4.26 -5.80
N GLU A 18 14.62 3.44 -5.22
CA GLU A 18 15.63 2.65 -5.93
C GLU A 18 15.86 1.31 -5.26
N ASP A 19 16.29 0.34 -6.07
CA ASP A 19 16.67 -1.02 -5.63
C ASP A 19 15.63 -1.70 -4.74
N VAL A 20 14.33 -1.48 -5.04
CA VAL A 20 13.24 -2.09 -4.29
C VAL A 20 13.11 -3.56 -4.68
N ASN A 21 13.26 -4.43 -3.70
CA ASN A 21 13.12 -5.88 -3.83
C ASN A 21 12.16 -6.38 -2.76
N ILE A 22 10.92 -6.72 -3.16
CA ILE A 22 9.88 -7.18 -2.22
C ILE A 22 9.10 -8.31 -2.86
N LYS A 23 8.80 -9.33 -2.05
CA LYS A 23 7.93 -10.42 -2.41
C LYS A 23 6.69 -10.37 -1.52
N PHE A 24 5.53 -10.17 -2.14
CA PHE A 24 4.23 -10.19 -1.48
C PHE A 24 3.65 -11.61 -1.55
N THR A 25 3.27 -12.16 -0.41
CA THR A 25 2.78 -13.55 -0.29
C THR A 25 1.31 -13.58 0.13
N ASN A 26 0.58 -14.58 -0.33
CA ASN A 26 -0.83 -14.77 -0.03
C ASN A 26 -1.08 -14.89 1.49
N GLY A 27 -2.30 -14.57 1.93
CA GLY A 27 -2.69 -14.57 3.32
C GLY A 27 -2.10 -13.41 4.14
N ASN A 28 -1.58 -12.37 3.50
CA ASN A 28 -0.98 -11.24 4.18
C ASN A 28 -1.52 -9.90 3.67
N CYS A 29 -1.71 -8.99 4.63
CA CYS A 29 -2.04 -7.60 4.37
C CYS A 29 -0.82 -6.72 4.63
N TYR A 30 -0.39 -5.99 3.60
CA TYR A 30 0.77 -5.11 3.59
C TYR A 30 0.33 -3.65 3.64
N GLY A 31 0.59 -2.95 4.75
CA GLY A 31 0.36 -1.51 4.86
C GLY A 31 1.54 -0.73 4.29
N LEU A 32 1.34 -0.02 3.18
CA LEU A 32 2.36 0.86 2.62
C LEU A 32 2.26 2.25 3.25
N ILE A 33 3.27 2.61 4.01
CA ILE A 33 3.32 3.87 4.75
C ILE A 33 4.51 4.72 4.30
N GLY A 34 4.43 6.02 4.51
CA GLY A 34 5.48 6.98 4.11
C GLY A 34 4.99 8.42 4.20
N ALA A 35 5.89 9.39 4.07
CA ALA A 35 5.53 10.80 4.03
C ALA A 35 4.61 11.14 2.86
N ASN A 36 3.87 12.28 2.96
CA ASN A 36 3.13 12.78 1.81
C ASN A 36 4.09 13.13 0.67
N GLY A 37 3.75 12.66 -0.53
CA GLY A 37 4.62 12.80 -1.70
C GLY A 37 5.85 11.88 -1.72
N ALA A 38 5.95 10.88 -0.85
CA ALA A 38 7.03 9.88 -0.89
C ALA A 38 6.94 8.93 -2.08
N GLY A 39 5.78 8.85 -2.75
CA GLY A 39 5.58 7.99 -3.91
C GLY A 39 4.70 6.75 -3.67
N LYS A 40 3.90 6.71 -2.57
CA LYS A 40 3.03 5.56 -2.25
C LYS A 40 2.07 5.21 -3.38
N THR A 41 1.25 6.16 -3.82
CA THR A 41 0.32 5.98 -4.96
C THR A 41 1.07 5.63 -6.24
N THR A 42 2.25 6.22 -6.47
CA THR A 42 3.09 5.91 -7.63
C THR A 42 3.60 4.47 -7.58
N PHE A 43 3.95 3.99 -6.39
CA PHE A 43 4.35 2.60 -6.21
C PHE A 43 3.18 1.63 -6.50
N LEU A 44 1.95 1.94 -6.03
CA LEU A 44 0.77 1.16 -6.40
C LEU A 44 0.51 1.14 -7.90
N LYS A 45 0.69 2.28 -8.60
CA LYS A 45 0.57 2.35 -10.08
C LYS A 45 1.60 1.51 -10.82
N LEU A 46 2.80 1.36 -10.27
CA LEU A 46 3.80 0.44 -10.82
C LEU A 46 3.42 -1.02 -10.59
N LEU A 47 2.86 -1.34 -9.40
CA LEU A 47 2.40 -2.68 -9.08
C LEU A 47 1.20 -3.09 -9.95
N SER A 48 0.31 -2.14 -10.28
CA SER A 48 -0.86 -2.38 -11.15
C SER A 48 -0.53 -2.43 -12.64
N GLY A 49 0.68 -2.00 -13.03
CA GLY A 49 1.05 -1.86 -14.44
C GLY A 49 0.46 -0.62 -15.12
N GLU A 50 -0.17 0.31 -14.38
CA GLU A 50 -0.63 1.61 -14.89
C GLU A 50 0.53 2.55 -15.24
N LEU A 51 1.70 2.29 -14.65
CA LEU A 51 2.93 3.03 -14.89
C LEU A 51 4.07 2.05 -15.14
N ASP A 52 4.85 2.30 -16.20
CA ASP A 52 6.03 1.52 -16.49
C ASP A 52 7.20 1.89 -15.58
N SER A 53 7.97 0.88 -15.15
CA SER A 53 9.18 1.09 -14.37
C SER A 53 10.33 1.56 -15.24
N GLN A 54 11.15 2.49 -14.74
CA GLN A 54 12.39 2.90 -15.41
C GLN A 54 13.53 1.89 -15.19
N GLN A 55 13.48 1.17 -14.08
CA GLN A 55 14.45 0.16 -13.68
C GLN A 55 13.75 -0.98 -12.95
N GLY A 56 14.19 -2.21 -13.19
CA GLY A 56 13.60 -3.40 -12.58
C GLY A 56 12.26 -3.78 -13.21
N HIS A 57 11.55 -4.69 -12.58
CA HIS A 57 10.24 -5.15 -13.05
C HIS A 57 9.36 -5.63 -11.89
N VAL A 58 8.06 -5.62 -12.17
CA VAL A 58 7.02 -6.24 -11.33
C VAL A 58 6.53 -7.48 -12.05
N SER A 59 6.41 -8.59 -11.36
CA SER A 59 5.88 -9.84 -11.90
C SER A 59 4.74 -10.37 -11.05
N LEU A 60 3.64 -10.72 -11.71
CA LEU A 60 2.50 -11.41 -11.14
C LEU A 60 2.54 -12.89 -11.53
N GLY A 61 2.10 -13.79 -10.67
CA GLY A 61 2.03 -15.21 -10.97
C GLY A 61 1.14 -15.48 -12.18
N LYS A 62 1.46 -16.55 -12.93
CA LYS A 62 0.70 -16.89 -14.14
C LYS A 62 -0.74 -17.26 -13.77
N GLY A 63 -1.70 -16.58 -14.39
CA GLY A 63 -3.13 -16.79 -14.17
C GLY A 63 -3.68 -16.10 -12.91
N GLU A 64 -2.83 -15.41 -12.13
CA GLU A 64 -3.29 -14.62 -10.98
C GLU A 64 -3.94 -13.31 -11.44
N ARG A 65 -5.00 -12.91 -10.74
CA ARG A 65 -5.76 -11.70 -11.00
C ARG A 65 -5.41 -10.60 -9.99
N LEU A 66 -5.14 -9.41 -10.51
CA LEU A 66 -4.87 -8.23 -9.71
C LEU A 66 -6.04 -7.26 -9.84
N ALA A 67 -6.58 -6.80 -8.71
CA ALA A 67 -7.62 -5.78 -8.65
C ALA A 67 -7.10 -4.51 -7.98
N VAL A 68 -7.57 -3.36 -8.46
CA VAL A 68 -7.14 -2.03 -8.00
C VAL A 68 -8.37 -1.20 -7.67
N LEU A 69 -8.37 -0.56 -6.51
CA LEU A 69 -9.37 0.46 -6.19
C LEU A 69 -9.11 1.71 -7.05
N ARG A 70 -9.95 1.88 -8.07
CA ARG A 70 -9.92 3.05 -8.98
C ARG A 70 -10.68 4.21 -8.35
N GLN A 71 -10.13 5.43 -8.47
CA GLN A 71 -10.76 6.64 -7.91
C GLN A 71 -11.65 7.39 -8.92
N ASN A 72 -11.65 6.98 -10.20
CA ASN A 72 -12.43 7.62 -11.24
C ASN A 72 -13.87 7.08 -11.27
N HIS A 73 -14.76 7.70 -10.52
CA HIS A 73 -16.17 7.34 -10.45
C HIS A 73 -17.01 7.84 -11.64
N PHE A 74 -16.48 8.69 -12.51
CA PHE A 74 -17.18 9.17 -13.71
C PHE A 74 -17.12 8.18 -14.89
N ALA A 75 -16.30 7.14 -14.80
CA ALA A 75 -16.12 6.20 -15.89
C ALA A 75 -17.33 5.28 -16.14
N TYR A 76 -18.28 5.20 -15.19
CA TYR A 76 -19.37 4.21 -15.20
C TYR A 76 -20.76 4.82 -15.07
N GLU A 77 -20.93 6.12 -15.37
CA GLU A 77 -22.20 6.85 -15.12
C GLU A 77 -23.42 6.25 -15.81
N GLU A 78 -23.23 5.59 -16.96
CA GLU A 78 -24.30 4.97 -17.76
C GLU A 78 -24.58 3.49 -17.38
N ASN A 79 -23.83 2.94 -16.43
CA ASN A 79 -23.95 1.54 -16.02
C ASN A 79 -24.79 1.40 -14.74
N ARG A 80 -25.49 0.27 -14.59
CA ARG A 80 -26.17 -0.08 -13.33
C ARG A 80 -25.12 -0.36 -12.24
N VAL A 81 -25.47 -0.01 -11.02
CA VAL A 81 -24.59 -0.18 -9.84
C VAL A 81 -24.08 -1.63 -9.72
N ILE A 82 -24.99 -2.61 -9.82
CA ILE A 82 -24.61 -4.02 -9.67
C ILE A 82 -23.70 -4.49 -10.83
N ASP A 83 -23.93 -4.01 -12.04
CA ASP A 83 -23.08 -4.31 -13.19
C ASP A 83 -21.68 -3.74 -13.00
N VAL A 84 -21.56 -2.51 -12.45
CA VAL A 84 -20.26 -1.90 -12.16
C VAL A 84 -19.46 -2.76 -11.18
N VAL A 85 -20.08 -3.34 -10.17
CA VAL A 85 -19.39 -4.26 -9.24
C VAL A 85 -18.89 -5.49 -10.00
N MET A 86 -19.74 -6.13 -10.82
CA MET A 86 -19.37 -7.32 -11.61
C MET A 86 -18.26 -7.04 -12.64
N MET A 87 -18.17 -5.81 -13.18
CA MET A 87 -17.06 -5.37 -14.05
C MET A 87 -15.68 -5.42 -13.34
N GLY A 88 -15.64 -5.53 -12.03
CA GLY A 88 -14.41 -5.77 -11.27
C GLY A 88 -13.71 -7.08 -11.63
N HIS A 89 -14.43 -8.04 -12.18
CA HIS A 89 -13.88 -9.26 -12.79
C HIS A 89 -14.05 -9.21 -14.32
N GLU A 90 -13.11 -8.53 -15.00
CA GLU A 90 -13.21 -8.22 -16.44
C GLU A 90 -13.50 -9.46 -17.31
N ARG A 91 -12.86 -10.61 -17.03
CA ARG A 91 -13.08 -11.83 -17.80
C ARG A 91 -14.48 -12.41 -17.60
N LEU A 92 -14.95 -12.46 -16.37
CA LEU A 92 -16.33 -12.91 -16.06
C LEU A 92 -17.38 -12.03 -16.75
N TRP A 93 -17.16 -10.72 -16.69
CA TRP A 93 -18.04 -9.74 -17.34
C TRP A 93 -18.07 -9.92 -18.88
N ASP A 94 -16.90 -10.10 -19.52
CA ASP A 94 -16.80 -10.37 -20.96
C ASP A 94 -17.54 -11.66 -21.35
N VAL A 95 -17.28 -12.75 -20.62
CA VAL A 95 -17.94 -14.05 -20.88
C VAL A 95 -19.46 -13.95 -20.71
N MET A 96 -19.93 -13.28 -19.66
CA MET A 96 -21.35 -13.07 -19.41
C MET A 96 -22.03 -12.30 -20.58
N ASN A 97 -21.44 -11.22 -21.02
CA ASN A 97 -21.97 -10.42 -22.13
C ASN A 97 -21.99 -11.19 -23.43
N ARG A 98 -20.87 -11.84 -23.80
CA ARG A 98 -20.76 -12.64 -25.02
C ARG A 98 -21.75 -13.80 -25.03
N LYS A 99 -21.92 -14.46 -23.89
CA LYS A 99 -22.93 -15.52 -23.73
C LYS A 99 -24.33 -14.98 -24.00
N ASN A 100 -24.70 -13.83 -23.41
CA ASN A 100 -25.98 -13.20 -23.58
C ASN A 100 -26.20 -12.77 -25.06
N GLU A 101 -25.17 -12.19 -25.70
CA GLU A 101 -25.22 -11.80 -27.12
C GLU A 101 -25.48 -13.01 -28.04
N ILE A 102 -24.82 -14.14 -27.78
CA ILE A 102 -24.98 -15.36 -28.58
C ILE A 102 -26.43 -15.88 -28.46
N TYR A 103 -27.00 -15.92 -27.25
CA TYR A 103 -28.35 -16.39 -27.06
C TYR A 103 -29.44 -15.47 -27.68
N MET A 104 -29.09 -14.20 -27.93
CA MET A 104 -30.00 -13.24 -28.60
C MET A 104 -29.91 -13.26 -30.14
N LYS A 105 -28.99 -14.07 -30.70
CA LYS A 105 -28.86 -14.16 -32.17
C LYS A 105 -30.06 -14.85 -32.84
N ASP A 106 -30.50 -14.29 -33.95
CA ASP A 106 -31.51 -14.89 -34.82
C ASP A 106 -31.06 -14.71 -36.30
N PRO A 107 -30.76 -15.80 -37.03
CA PRO A 107 -30.85 -17.20 -36.64
C PRO A 107 -29.70 -17.66 -35.70
N PHE A 108 -30.01 -18.57 -34.80
CA PHE A 108 -29.04 -19.26 -33.95
C PHE A 108 -28.49 -20.47 -34.72
N THR A 109 -27.18 -20.52 -34.89
CA THR A 109 -26.47 -21.56 -35.65
C THR A 109 -25.88 -22.67 -34.76
N GLU A 110 -25.49 -23.82 -35.38
CA GLU A 110 -24.82 -24.89 -34.65
C GLU A 110 -23.47 -24.42 -34.07
N GLU A 111 -22.73 -23.55 -34.79
CA GLU A 111 -21.49 -22.95 -34.31
C GLU A 111 -21.74 -22.06 -33.07
N ASP A 112 -22.83 -21.30 -33.05
CA ASP A 112 -23.25 -20.50 -31.89
C ASP A 112 -23.56 -21.40 -30.68
N GLY A 113 -24.15 -22.58 -30.92
CA GLY A 113 -24.42 -23.57 -29.86
C GLY A 113 -23.14 -24.12 -29.21
N ILE A 114 -22.13 -24.44 -30.01
CA ILE A 114 -20.82 -24.90 -29.51
C ILE A 114 -20.15 -23.78 -28.70
N LEU A 115 -20.10 -22.56 -29.24
CA LEU A 115 -19.49 -21.43 -28.54
C LEU A 115 -20.25 -21.06 -27.24
N ALA A 116 -21.58 -21.14 -27.25
CA ALA A 116 -22.37 -20.92 -26.03
C ALA A 116 -22.04 -21.94 -24.94
N ALA A 117 -21.88 -23.22 -25.30
CA ALA A 117 -21.52 -24.27 -24.35
C ALA A 117 -20.10 -24.07 -23.77
N GLU A 118 -19.13 -23.64 -24.60
CA GLU A 118 -17.78 -23.29 -24.12
C GLU A 118 -17.81 -22.10 -23.13
N LEU A 119 -18.55 -21.05 -23.46
CA LEU A 119 -18.70 -19.88 -22.60
C LEU A 119 -19.46 -20.20 -21.29
N GLU A 120 -20.44 -21.11 -21.33
CA GLU A 120 -21.09 -21.58 -20.09
C GLU A 120 -20.15 -22.37 -19.19
N GLY A 121 -19.28 -23.20 -19.77
CA GLY A 121 -18.23 -23.87 -19.01
C GLY A 121 -17.29 -22.89 -18.31
N GLU A 122 -16.79 -21.90 -19.06
CA GLU A 122 -15.91 -20.86 -18.53
C GLU A 122 -16.61 -19.98 -17.47
N PHE A 123 -17.89 -19.63 -17.71
CA PHE A 123 -18.71 -18.89 -16.76
C PHE A 123 -18.91 -19.64 -15.43
N ALA A 124 -19.15 -20.95 -15.51
CA ALA A 124 -19.28 -21.80 -14.34
C ALA A 124 -17.97 -21.95 -13.55
N GLU A 125 -16.82 -22.05 -14.25
CA GLU A 125 -15.47 -22.12 -13.61
C GLU A 125 -15.13 -20.85 -12.82
N MET A 126 -15.73 -19.71 -13.19
CA MET A 126 -15.54 -18.42 -12.52
C MET A 126 -16.67 -18.11 -11.50
N ASP A 127 -17.45 -19.09 -11.06
CA ASP A 127 -18.61 -18.92 -10.17
C ASP A 127 -19.64 -17.91 -10.68
N GLY A 128 -19.79 -17.78 -12.00
CA GLY A 128 -20.60 -16.78 -12.64
C GLY A 128 -22.09 -16.83 -12.26
N TRP A 129 -22.61 -18.00 -11.87
CA TRP A 129 -24.01 -18.17 -11.42
C TRP A 129 -24.31 -17.47 -10.09
N SER A 130 -23.32 -17.26 -9.23
CA SER A 130 -23.45 -16.52 -7.97
C SER A 130 -23.06 -15.04 -8.09
N ALA A 131 -22.48 -14.61 -9.22
CA ALA A 131 -21.87 -13.31 -9.41
C ALA A 131 -22.75 -12.12 -9.00
N GLU A 132 -24.04 -12.14 -9.37
CA GLU A 132 -24.98 -11.07 -9.02
C GLU A 132 -25.30 -11.08 -7.52
N SER A 133 -25.44 -12.26 -6.91
CA SER A 133 -25.64 -12.40 -5.47
C SER A 133 -24.42 -11.94 -4.68
N ASP A 134 -23.21 -12.27 -5.14
CA ASP A 134 -21.97 -11.90 -4.48
C ASP A 134 -21.75 -10.38 -4.60
N ALA A 135 -22.05 -9.80 -5.75
CA ALA A 135 -22.03 -8.34 -5.95
C ALA A 135 -23.01 -7.64 -5.01
N ALA A 136 -24.25 -8.16 -4.87
CA ALA A 136 -25.25 -7.62 -3.96
C ALA A 136 -24.80 -7.69 -2.50
N GLN A 137 -24.18 -8.80 -2.06
CA GLN A 137 -23.65 -8.93 -0.71
C GLN A 137 -22.55 -7.93 -0.39
N LEU A 138 -21.65 -7.64 -1.35
CA LEU A 138 -20.61 -6.61 -1.20
C LEU A 138 -21.24 -5.21 -1.06
N LEU A 139 -22.24 -4.89 -1.87
CA LEU A 139 -22.94 -3.61 -1.80
C LEU A 139 -23.67 -3.43 -0.45
N GLU A 140 -24.42 -4.44 -0.01
CA GLU A 140 -25.12 -4.42 1.27
C GLU A 140 -24.15 -4.31 2.45
N GLY A 141 -23.04 -5.04 2.41
CA GLY A 141 -21.98 -4.95 3.42
C GLY A 141 -21.39 -3.55 3.55
N LEU A 142 -21.25 -2.82 2.45
CA LEU A 142 -20.83 -1.42 2.44
C LEU A 142 -21.97 -0.44 2.76
N GLY A 143 -23.17 -0.94 3.11
CA GLY A 143 -24.32 -0.16 3.50
C GLY A 143 -25.06 0.48 2.32
N ILE A 144 -25.00 -0.14 1.13
CA ILE A 144 -25.78 0.26 -0.05
C ILE A 144 -27.01 -0.64 -0.14
N SER A 145 -28.20 -0.06 0.07
CA SER A 145 -29.48 -0.78 0.05
C SER A 145 -29.80 -1.33 -1.34
N VAL A 146 -30.57 -2.44 -1.38
CA VAL A 146 -30.97 -3.13 -2.63
C VAL A 146 -31.64 -2.20 -3.63
N GLU A 147 -32.34 -1.17 -3.18
CA GLU A 147 -32.99 -0.17 -4.03
C GLU A 147 -32.05 0.59 -4.97
N TYR A 148 -30.75 0.69 -4.60
CA TYR A 148 -29.73 1.33 -5.42
C TYR A 148 -29.10 0.40 -6.45
N HIS A 149 -29.25 -0.94 -6.33
CA HIS A 149 -28.51 -1.91 -7.14
C HIS A 149 -28.84 -1.80 -8.63
N ASP A 150 -30.10 -1.51 -8.98
CA ASP A 150 -30.58 -1.35 -10.37
C ASP A 150 -30.52 0.09 -10.88
N MET A 151 -30.15 1.06 -10.03
CA MET A 151 -29.98 2.47 -10.45
C MET A 151 -28.71 2.65 -11.27
N LEU A 152 -28.69 3.71 -12.09
CA LEU A 152 -27.49 4.10 -12.81
C LEU A 152 -26.49 4.78 -11.86
N MET A 153 -25.21 4.52 -12.07
CA MET A 153 -24.13 5.18 -11.30
C MET A 153 -24.24 6.71 -11.34
N GLY A 154 -24.68 7.29 -12.48
CA GLY A 154 -24.85 8.72 -12.65
C GLY A 154 -25.88 9.34 -11.69
N GLU A 155 -26.85 8.57 -11.23
CA GLU A 155 -27.95 9.01 -10.34
C GLU A 155 -27.54 9.02 -8.86
N LEU A 156 -26.39 8.43 -8.51
CA LEU A 156 -25.93 8.28 -7.14
C LEU A 156 -25.13 9.48 -6.66
N ASP A 157 -25.17 9.72 -5.35
CA ASP A 157 -24.25 10.63 -4.68
C ASP A 157 -22.81 10.13 -4.71
N ASN A 158 -21.84 11.05 -4.71
CA ASN A 158 -20.41 10.70 -4.76
C ASN A 158 -19.97 9.76 -3.63
N ALA A 159 -20.54 9.88 -2.43
CA ALA A 159 -20.23 9.00 -1.31
C ALA A 159 -20.63 7.55 -1.58
N ILE A 160 -21.76 7.33 -2.24
CA ILE A 160 -22.24 5.99 -2.64
C ILE A 160 -21.37 5.47 -3.80
N LYS A 161 -21.05 6.30 -4.79
CA LYS A 161 -20.17 5.93 -5.92
C LYS A 161 -18.82 5.39 -5.45
N VAL A 162 -18.20 6.00 -4.44
CA VAL A 162 -16.94 5.53 -3.86
C VAL A 162 -17.09 4.12 -3.27
N LYS A 163 -18.19 3.86 -2.56
CA LYS A 163 -18.48 2.53 -2.00
C LYS A 163 -18.70 1.47 -3.09
N VAL A 164 -19.38 1.83 -4.20
CA VAL A 164 -19.56 0.93 -5.35
C VAL A 164 -18.22 0.58 -5.99
N LEU A 165 -17.32 1.55 -6.20
CA LEU A 165 -15.99 1.26 -6.73
C LEU A 165 -15.13 0.42 -5.78
N LEU A 166 -15.32 0.56 -4.48
CA LEU A 166 -14.70 -0.34 -3.52
C LEU A 166 -15.26 -1.75 -3.67
N ALA A 167 -16.57 -1.93 -3.74
CA ALA A 167 -17.20 -3.23 -4.01
C ALA A 167 -16.66 -3.85 -5.31
N GLN A 168 -16.53 -3.05 -6.39
CA GLN A 168 -15.93 -3.48 -7.66
C GLN A 168 -14.52 -4.05 -7.48
N ALA A 169 -13.66 -3.37 -6.70
CA ALA A 169 -12.30 -3.83 -6.46
C ALA A 169 -12.24 -5.13 -5.63
N LEU A 170 -13.19 -5.31 -4.70
CA LEU A 170 -13.28 -6.51 -3.85
C LEU A 170 -13.91 -7.72 -4.58
N PHE A 171 -14.63 -7.48 -5.68
CA PHE A 171 -15.44 -8.49 -6.35
C PHE A 171 -14.60 -9.62 -6.98
N GLY A 172 -15.11 -10.84 -6.85
CA GLY A 172 -14.56 -12.06 -7.48
C GLY A 172 -13.24 -12.52 -6.86
N ASN A 173 -12.95 -12.20 -5.61
CA ASN A 173 -11.81 -12.68 -4.81
C ASN A 173 -10.45 -12.60 -5.55
N PRO A 174 -9.92 -11.41 -5.87
CA PRO A 174 -8.66 -11.26 -6.59
C PRO A 174 -7.46 -11.84 -5.83
N ASP A 175 -6.46 -12.39 -6.53
CA ASP A 175 -5.23 -12.92 -5.92
C ASP A 175 -4.37 -11.81 -5.29
N VAL A 176 -4.44 -10.60 -5.87
CA VAL A 176 -3.78 -9.40 -5.36
C VAL A 176 -4.74 -8.23 -5.39
N LEU A 177 -4.94 -7.60 -4.25
CA LEU A 177 -5.82 -6.44 -4.07
C LEU A 177 -4.98 -5.21 -3.71
N LEU A 178 -5.06 -4.16 -4.53
CA LEU A 178 -4.39 -2.88 -4.30
C LEU A 178 -5.41 -1.81 -3.91
N LEU A 179 -5.27 -1.26 -2.71
CA LEU A 179 -6.16 -0.25 -2.15
C LEU A 179 -5.41 1.05 -1.84
N ASP A 180 -5.78 2.15 -2.47
CA ASP A 180 -5.25 3.49 -2.17
C ASP A 180 -6.30 4.30 -1.42
N GLU A 181 -6.07 4.54 -0.12
CA GLU A 181 -6.95 5.28 0.80
C GLU A 181 -8.41 4.77 0.81
N PRO A 182 -8.64 3.45 1.04
CA PRO A 182 -9.97 2.84 0.91
C PRO A 182 -10.98 3.32 1.96
N THR A 183 -10.53 3.93 3.05
CA THR A 183 -11.40 4.46 4.12
C THR A 183 -11.94 5.85 3.82
N ASN A 184 -11.41 6.53 2.79
CA ASN A 184 -11.84 7.88 2.44
C ASN A 184 -13.28 7.89 1.93
N GLY A 185 -14.13 8.69 2.57
CA GLY A 185 -15.56 8.82 2.21
C GLY A 185 -16.45 7.70 2.73
N LEU A 186 -15.91 6.74 3.51
CA LEU A 186 -16.69 5.70 4.18
C LEU A 186 -17.19 6.18 5.56
N ASP A 187 -18.36 5.73 5.94
CA ASP A 187 -18.85 5.84 7.32
C ASP A 187 -18.24 4.74 8.22
N ILE A 188 -18.40 4.90 9.53
CA ILE A 188 -17.81 3.99 10.53
C ILE A 188 -18.28 2.54 10.35
N SER A 189 -19.51 2.33 9.90
CA SER A 189 -20.09 1.00 9.70
C SER A 189 -19.42 0.31 8.52
N ALA A 190 -19.26 1.02 7.40
CA ALA A 190 -18.58 0.52 6.21
C ALA A 190 -17.08 0.27 6.46
N ILE A 191 -16.41 1.11 7.27
CA ILE A 191 -15.01 0.88 7.66
C ILE A 191 -14.89 -0.41 8.47
N LYS A 192 -15.73 -0.64 9.46
CA LYS A 192 -15.72 -1.88 10.27
C LYS A 192 -15.97 -3.12 9.42
N TRP A 193 -16.94 -3.05 8.53
CA TRP A 193 -17.21 -4.14 7.61
C TRP A 193 -16.02 -4.42 6.70
N LEU A 194 -15.36 -3.37 6.18
CA LEU A 194 -14.15 -3.50 5.35
C LEU A 194 -12.99 -4.12 6.15
N GLU A 195 -12.80 -3.72 7.41
CA GLU A 195 -11.80 -4.34 8.29
C GLU A 195 -12.04 -5.84 8.45
N GLU A 196 -13.27 -6.25 8.76
CA GLU A 196 -13.66 -7.65 8.88
C GLU A 196 -13.46 -8.42 7.58
N PHE A 197 -13.83 -7.82 6.45
CA PHE A 197 -13.61 -8.40 5.12
C PHE A 197 -12.12 -8.64 4.84
N LEU A 198 -11.27 -7.63 5.06
CA LEU A 198 -9.83 -7.71 4.79
C LEU A 198 -9.08 -8.63 5.76
N ILE A 199 -9.52 -8.76 7.01
CA ILE A 199 -8.96 -9.71 7.98
C ILE A 199 -9.20 -11.16 7.52
N ASN A 200 -10.36 -11.44 6.93
CA ASN A 200 -10.73 -12.77 6.45
C ASN A 200 -10.29 -13.02 4.99
N PHE A 201 -9.66 -12.05 4.34
CA PHE A 201 -9.23 -12.16 2.95
C PHE A 201 -7.98 -13.07 2.85
N GLU A 202 -8.11 -14.20 2.15
CA GLU A 202 -7.07 -15.24 2.12
C GLU A 202 -5.91 -14.92 1.16
N ASN A 203 -6.08 -13.95 0.26
CA ASN A 203 -5.11 -13.59 -0.75
C ASN A 203 -4.22 -12.40 -0.30
N THR A 204 -3.49 -11.80 -1.23
CA THR A 204 -2.57 -10.69 -0.93
C THR A 204 -3.30 -9.35 -0.96
N VAL A 205 -3.18 -8.55 0.10
CA VAL A 205 -3.66 -7.17 0.14
C VAL A 205 -2.49 -6.21 0.27
N ILE A 206 -2.47 -5.14 -0.52
CA ILE A 206 -1.53 -4.02 -0.37
C ILE A 206 -2.36 -2.75 -0.23
N VAL A 207 -2.26 -2.11 0.92
CA VAL A 207 -3.09 -0.95 1.25
C VAL A 207 -2.24 0.26 1.61
N VAL A 208 -2.60 1.41 1.05
CA VAL A 208 -2.14 2.72 1.49
C VAL A 208 -3.26 3.34 2.31
N SER A 209 -2.99 3.78 3.53
CA SER A 209 -3.92 4.57 4.33
C SER A 209 -3.21 5.51 5.29
N HIS A 210 -3.86 6.61 5.61
CA HIS A 210 -3.46 7.53 6.68
C HIS A 210 -4.14 7.20 8.02
N ASP A 211 -5.11 6.32 8.02
CA ASP A 211 -5.79 5.84 9.22
C ASP A 211 -4.94 4.76 9.91
N ARG A 212 -4.33 5.15 11.04
CA ARG A 212 -3.47 4.26 11.83
C ARG A 212 -4.25 3.13 12.49
N HIS A 213 -5.48 3.40 12.91
CA HIS A 213 -6.33 2.40 13.56
C HIS A 213 -6.68 1.30 12.55
N PHE A 214 -7.12 1.70 11.37
CA PHE A 214 -7.41 0.79 10.27
C PHE A 214 -6.19 -0.09 9.92
N LEU A 215 -5.01 0.53 9.67
CA LEU A 215 -3.78 -0.22 9.39
C LEU A 215 -3.39 -1.16 10.53
N ASN A 216 -3.59 -0.75 11.78
CA ASN A 216 -3.23 -1.57 12.94
C ASN A 216 -4.11 -2.82 13.07
N ASN A 217 -5.38 -2.73 12.67
CA ASN A 217 -6.33 -3.83 12.74
C ASN A 217 -6.12 -4.86 11.63
N ILE A 218 -5.80 -4.42 10.40
CA ILE A 218 -5.79 -5.31 9.23
C ILE A 218 -4.38 -5.77 8.80
N CYS A 219 -3.33 -4.98 9.06
CA CYS A 219 -2.01 -5.27 8.49
C CYS A 219 -1.25 -6.34 9.28
N THR A 220 -0.71 -7.31 8.54
CA THR A 220 0.26 -8.30 9.03
C THR A 220 1.70 -7.83 8.82
N HIS A 221 1.91 -6.94 7.85
CA HIS A 221 3.21 -6.40 7.47
C HIS A 221 3.12 -4.91 7.19
N ILE A 222 4.19 -4.17 7.46
CA ILE A 222 4.31 -2.75 7.12
C ILE A 222 5.49 -2.55 6.16
N CYS A 223 5.19 -1.94 5.01
CA CYS A 223 6.17 -1.47 4.03
C CYS A 223 6.42 0.01 4.27
N ASP A 224 7.56 0.36 4.86
CA ASP A 224 7.93 1.74 5.16
C ASP A 224 8.72 2.35 4.02
N LEU A 225 8.10 3.29 3.29
CA LEU A 225 8.72 4.07 2.22
C LEU A 225 9.31 5.34 2.80
N ASP A 226 10.63 5.35 3.05
CA ASP A 226 11.35 6.51 3.54
C ASP A 226 12.72 6.65 2.82
N PHE A 227 13.13 7.90 2.53
CA PHE A 227 14.38 8.24 1.82
C PHE A 227 14.63 7.47 0.51
N GLY A 228 13.56 7.14 -0.22
CA GLY A 228 13.66 6.44 -1.50
C GLY A 228 13.94 4.94 -1.39
N LYS A 229 13.77 4.36 -0.21
CA LYS A 229 13.85 2.91 0.03
C LYS A 229 12.55 2.42 0.62
N ILE A 230 12.22 1.17 0.35
CA ILE A 230 11.10 0.50 1.01
C ILE A 230 11.65 -0.59 1.91
N GLN A 231 11.34 -0.48 3.20
CA GLN A 231 11.73 -1.47 4.20
C GLN A 231 10.50 -2.22 4.68
N LEU A 232 10.57 -3.55 4.67
CA LEU A 232 9.50 -4.44 5.11
C LEU A 232 9.69 -4.79 6.59
N TYR A 233 8.62 -4.63 7.36
CA TYR A 233 8.51 -5.04 8.76
C TYR A 233 7.40 -6.06 8.91
N VAL A 234 7.66 -7.13 9.64
CA VAL A 234 6.64 -8.13 10.02
C VAL A 234 5.95 -7.66 11.28
N GLY A 235 4.64 -7.50 11.22
CA GLY A 235 3.81 -7.00 12.32
C GLY A 235 2.90 -5.85 11.86
N ASN A 236 2.04 -5.39 12.77
CA ASN A 236 1.10 -4.30 12.52
C ASN A 236 1.74 -2.91 12.68
N TYR A 237 0.93 -1.85 12.55
CA TYR A 237 1.40 -0.47 12.63
C TYR A 237 2.06 -0.13 13.97
N ASP A 238 1.49 -0.57 15.10
CA ASP A 238 2.04 -0.28 16.44
C ASP A 238 3.38 -0.96 16.66
N PHE A 239 3.53 -2.22 16.22
CA PHE A 239 4.80 -2.92 16.26
C PHE A 239 5.88 -2.22 15.43
N TRP A 240 5.55 -1.82 14.20
CA TRP A 240 6.45 -1.04 13.36
C TRP A 240 6.86 0.27 14.04
N TYR A 241 5.89 1.01 14.62
CA TYR A 241 6.15 2.29 15.27
C TYR A 241 7.13 2.14 16.45
N GLN A 242 6.88 1.16 17.33
CA GLN A 242 7.75 0.89 18.48
C GLN A 242 9.14 0.45 18.03
N SER A 243 9.25 -0.45 17.06
CA SER A 243 10.51 -0.96 16.52
C SER A 243 11.32 0.15 15.85
N SER A 244 10.68 1.03 15.07
CA SER A 244 11.33 2.15 14.40
C SER A 244 11.86 3.19 15.42
N GLN A 245 11.12 3.47 16.49
CA GLN A 245 11.56 4.36 17.57
C GLN A 245 12.74 3.77 18.35
N LEU A 246 12.70 2.47 18.64
CA LEU A 246 13.78 1.78 19.32
C LEU A 246 15.06 1.78 18.47
N ALA A 247 14.95 1.43 17.18
CA ALA A 247 16.08 1.44 16.25
C ALA A 247 16.73 2.84 16.17
N ARG A 248 15.91 3.88 16.11
CA ARG A 248 16.40 5.27 16.11
C ARG A 248 17.15 5.62 17.38
N ARG A 249 16.59 5.32 18.56
CA ARG A 249 17.27 5.55 19.85
C ARG A 249 18.60 4.81 19.95
N MET A 250 18.63 3.54 19.52
CA MET A 250 19.87 2.76 19.51
C MET A 250 20.93 3.36 18.60
N ALA A 251 20.55 3.87 17.42
CA ALA A 251 21.47 4.55 16.51
C ALA A 251 21.97 5.88 17.09
N GLU A 252 21.10 6.69 17.72
CA GLU A 252 21.47 7.93 18.41
C GLU A 252 22.47 7.65 19.56
N ASP A 253 22.20 6.64 20.40
CA ASP A 253 23.09 6.24 21.50
C ASP A 253 24.43 5.69 20.98
N SER A 254 24.40 4.91 19.88
CA SER A 254 25.61 4.42 19.21
C SER A 254 26.47 5.57 18.69
N ASN A 255 25.84 6.55 18.01
CA ASN A 255 26.55 7.72 17.51
C ASN A 255 27.15 8.57 18.63
N LYS A 256 26.41 8.79 19.72
CA LYS A 256 26.93 9.52 20.88
C LYS A 256 28.20 8.86 21.47
N LYS A 257 28.19 7.53 21.61
CA LYS A 257 29.40 6.77 22.05
C LYS A 257 30.55 6.89 21.05
N LYS A 258 30.24 6.85 19.72
CA LYS A 258 31.27 7.04 18.69
C LYS A 258 31.83 8.45 18.72
N GLU A 259 31.00 9.49 18.90
CA GLU A 259 31.44 10.89 19.04
C GLU A 259 32.33 11.10 20.26
N GLU A 260 31.98 10.56 21.43
CA GLU A 260 32.79 10.57 22.62
C GLU A 260 34.16 9.92 22.36
N LYS A 261 34.16 8.78 21.66
CA LYS A 261 35.40 8.07 21.29
C LYS A 261 36.24 8.84 20.29
N ILE A 262 35.63 9.48 19.30
CA ILE A 262 36.30 10.38 18.35
C ILE A 262 37.01 11.52 19.12
N LYS A 263 36.32 12.16 20.05
CA LYS A 263 36.85 13.24 20.87
C LYS A 263 38.06 12.80 21.70
N GLU A 264 37.95 11.65 22.40
CA GLU A 264 39.06 11.08 23.16
C GLU A 264 40.30 10.81 22.28
N LEU A 265 40.09 10.23 21.09
CA LEU A 265 41.16 9.93 20.16
C LEU A 265 41.80 11.20 19.61
N GLN A 266 41.01 12.22 19.26
CA GLN A 266 41.49 13.52 18.80
C GLN A 266 42.30 14.24 19.87
N GLU A 267 41.84 14.28 21.12
CA GLU A 267 42.57 14.90 22.23
C GLU A 267 43.90 14.18 22.49
N PHE A 268 43.92 12.84 22.45
CA PHE A 268 45.13 12.06 22.59
C PHE A 268 46.15 12.35 21.46
N ILE A 269 45.68 12.34 20.20
CA ILE A 269 46.51 12.63 19.03
C ILE A 269 47.09 14.05 19.13
N ALA A 270 46.27 15.05 19.47
CA ALA A 270 46.70 16.43 19.62
C ALA A 270 47.82 16.57 20.72
N ARG A 271 47.62 15.88 21.85
CA ARG A 271 48.55 15.95 23.00
C ARG A 271 49.89 15.24 22.74
N PHE A 272 49.90 14.17 21.95
CA PHE A 272 51.07 13.31 21.81
C PHE A 272 51.66 13.23 20.39
N SER A 273 51.14 13.95 19.41
CA SER A 273 51.61 13.96 18.02
C SER A 273 53.03 14.45 17.89
N ALA A 274 53.47 15.41 18.71
CA ALA A 274 54.81 15.98 18.71
C ALA A 274 55.85 15.20 19.57
N ASN A 275 55.42 14.15 20.30
CA ASN A 275 56.29 13.41 21.20
C ASN A 275 56.86 12.17 20.51
N ALA A 276 58.17 12.16 20.26
CA ALA A 276 58.89 11.08 19.55
C ALA A 276 58.67 9.68 20.15
N SER A 277 58.59 9.56 21.50
CA SER A 277 58.42 8.27 22.19
C SER A 277 56.99 7.71 22.06
N LYS A 278 55.98 8.56 21.80
CA LYS A 278 54.57 8.17 21.68
C LYS A 278 54.02 8.28 20.25
N SER A 279 54.87 8.69 19.29
CA SER A 279 54.47 8.87 17.88
C SER A 279 53.82 7.62 17.25
N LYS A 280 54.35 6.41 17.54
CA LYS A 280 53.75 5.15 17.07
C LYS A 280 52.32 4.93 17.62
N GLN A 281 52.10 5.31 18.89
CA GLN A 281 50.78 5.20 19.51
C GLN A 281 49.80 6.23 18.93
N ALA A 282 50.24 7.47 18.68
CA ALA A 282 49.43 8.50 18.01
C ALA A 282 49.05 8.08 16.60
N THR A 283 49.98 7.50 15.83
CA THR A 283 49.72 6.95 14.49
C THR A 283 48.71 5.80 14.52
N SER A 284 48.82 4.88 15.47
CA SER A 284 47.85 3.79 15.64
C SER A 284 46.46 4.32 15.95
N ARG A 285 46.34 5.30 16.85
CA ARG A 285 45.04 5.92 17.20
C ARG A 285 44.47 6.75 16.07
N LYS A 286 45.30 7.39 15.22
CA LYS A 286 44.83 8.05 13.99
C LYS A 286 44.17 7.04 13.04
N LYS A 287 44.78 5.87 12.82
CA LYS A 287 44.20 4.79 12.03
C LYS A 287 42.88 4.26 12.63
N MET A 288 42.73 4.27 13.96
CA MET A 288 41.45 3.91 14.60
C MET A 288 40.41 5.00 14.39
N LEU A 289 40.79 6.28 14.45
CA LEU A 289 39.90 7.41 14.18
C LEU A 289 39.36 7.36 12.75
N ASP A 290 40.24 7.09 11.77
CA ASP A 290 39.86 7.00 10.34
C ASP A 290 38.90 5.85 10.03
N LYS A 291 38.77 4.85 10.94
CA LYS A 291 37.85 3.72 10.81
C LYS A 291 36.49 3.94 11.47
N ILE A 292 36.36 4.97 12.30
CA ILE A 292 35.08 5.24 12.98
C ILE A 292 34.18 6.02 12.03
N THR A 293 33.09 5.40 11.58
CA THR A 293 32.04 6.06 10.82
C THR A 293 30.83 6.26 11.72
N LEU A 294 30.28 7.47 11.70
CA LEU A 294 28.98 7.76 12.32
C LEU A 294 27.86 7.20 11.43
N ASP A 295 26.83 6.66 12.05
CA ASP A 295 25.64 6.27 11.33
C ASP A 295 24.91 7.54 10.88
N ASP A 296 24.53 7.61 9.60
CA ASP A 296 23.78 8.74 9.04
C ASP A 296 22.32 8.64 9.52
N ILE A 297 22.04 9.19 10.70
CA ILE A 297 20.69 9.26 11.26
C ILE A 297 19.98 10.43 10.60
N LYS A 298 19.36 10.16 9.45
CA LYS A 298 18.49 11.16 8.81
C LYS A 298 17.25 11.35 9.66
N PRO A 299 16.87 12.60 9.99
CA PRO A 299 15.57 12.85 10.60
C PRO A 299 14.49 12.35 9.65
N SER A 300 13.50 11.58 10.17
CA SER A 300 12.43 11.05 9.33
C SER A 300 11.87 12.14 8.41
N SER A 301 11.65 11.80 7.14
CA SER A 301 11.01 12.71 6.17
C SER A 301 9.56 13.06 6.55
N ARG A 302 9.00 12.36 7.54
CA ARG A 302 7.66 12.60 8.10
C ARG A 302 7.68 13.80 9.01
N ARG A 303 7.42 14.99 8.47
CA ARG A 303 7.22 16.21 9.26
C ARG A 303 5.76 16.24 9.69
N TYR A 304 5.51 16.00 10.99
CA TYR A 304 4.22 16.35 11.57
C TYR A 304 4.17 17.89 11.70
N PRO A 305 3.11 18.56 11.22
CA PRO A 305 2.93 19.98 11.51
C PRO A 305 2.80 20.14 13.02
N TYR A 306 3.81 20.71 13.63
CA TYR A 306 3.83 21.00 15.06
C TYR A 306 3.66 22.50 15.24
N VAL A 307 2.53 22.90 15.81
CA VAL A 307 2.31 24.28 16.24
C VAL A 307 2.75 24.36 17.70
N ARG A 308 3.87 25.01 17.93
CA ARG A 308 4.34 25.26 19.29
C ARG A 308 3.60 26.47 19.86
N PHE A 309 2.69 26.25 20.80
CA PHE A 309 2.11 27.32 21.59
C PHE A 309 3.10 27.66 22.70
N THR A 310 3.67 28.85 22.66
CA THR A 310 4.45 29.41 23.75
C THR A 310 3.56 30.43 24.46
N PRO A 311 3.31 30.31 25.75
CA PRO A 311 2.55 31.32 26.49
C PRO A 311 3.37 32.63 26.53
N ASP A 312 2.69 33.77 26.35
CA ASP A 312 3.31 35.10 26.42
C ASP A 312 3.81 35.46 27.85
N ARG A 313 3.39 34.69 28.84
CA ARG A 313 3.84 34.79 30.23
C ARG A 313 3.88 33.42 30.87
N GLU A 314 4.71 33.25 31.90
CA GLU A 314 4.69 32.04 32.74
C GLU A 314 3.31 31.95 33.43
N ILE A 315 2.61 30.85 33.18
CA ILE A 315 1.34 30.53 33.81
C ILE A 315 1.68 29.75 35.09
N GLY A 316 1.24 30.25 36.26
CA GLY A 316 1.40 29.53 37.52
C GLY A 316 0.64 28.19 37.54
N ASN A 317 0.95 27.35 38.51
CA ASN A 317 0.37 26.00 38.61
C ASN A 317 -1.16 26.00 38.93
N ASP A 318 -1.72 27.12 39.33
CA ASP A 318 -3.16 27.27 39.60
C ASP A 318 -3.84 27.92 38.39
N LEU A 319 -4.39 27.10 37.53
CA LEU A 319 -5.29 27.48 36.47
C LEU A 319 -6.73 27.22 36.91
N LEU A 320 -7.32 28.25 37.45
CA LEU A 320 -8.74 28.34 37.64
C LEU A 320 -9.25 29.65 37.34
#